data_85b81300db4d75514acbf1f91b1a3eb8
#
_entry.id   85b81300db4d75514acbf1f91b1a3eb8
#
_cell.length_a   1.000
_cell.length_b   1.000
_cell.length_c   1.000
_cell.angle_alpha   90.00
_cell.angle_beta   90.00
_cell.angle_gamma   90.00
#
_symmetry.space_group_name_H-M   'P 1'
#
loop_
_entity.id
_entity.type
_entity.pdbx_description
1 polymer ?
#
loop_
_entity_poly.entity_id
_entity_poly.type
_entity_poly.pdbx_seq_one_letter_code
_entity_poly.pdbx_strand_id
1 'polypeptide(L)'
;MIAVPFIYFTLLTIYLVRKHGGIDISAFMIMIYAFSAFCSILLDVFGIYGMNGVCEKIPISPLATVCYCGLITLAILPFSTINSNGIQKIELQKEWLVDVLSWVLIFTFFTTLLSIFSNLEVVLHSDLKEVRDDVYENTEEVKLSGIQYLLALPEALFSRFSPVAILFYYINIAQKRKSTLFNWVLLLSSLTPVIKAVLIAGRTQPIYWFLAFFALYIFFRPMLDKEQRRQALFPFAFFGTIVALFIAAVTIARFTTIGISHDTGTFDSLLAYSGQSFINFNNFFCNYTFHSVHFDRILPLTNYFIMHPDWNLDDYRDMIWSYSGMNIGVFFTFLGDLLVDLGYMGMFIFVILFSLLSTWVCKSANNEGTIMLSRLLIILVLLLMPLQGIFYYSYYKVNMGYYIVGSLIYCWMLSHTLKKA
;
A
#
# COMPACT_ATOMS: atom_id res chain seq x y z
N MET A 1 10.65 -8.95 -25.36
CA MET A 1 9.59 -8.04 -24.85
C MET A 1 9.60 -7.93 -23.33
N ILE A 2 9.87 -8.99 -22.56
CA ILE A 2 9.87 -8.96 -21.08
C ILE A 2 10.84 -7.93 -20.45
N ALA A 3 11.97 -7.63 -21.11
CA ALA A 3 12.92 -6.63 -20.64
C ALA A 3 12.49 -5.17 -20.90
N VAL A 4 11.48 -4.93 -21.74
CA VAL A 4 11.06 -3.57 -22.12
C VAL A 4 10.61 -2.73 -20.94
N PRO A 5 9.74 -3.21 -19.99
CA PRO A 5 9.36 -2.43 -18.82
C PRO A 5 10.57 -2.05 -17.95
N PHE A 6 11.52 -2.96 -17.75
CA PHE A 6 12.72 -2.68 -16.96
C PHE A 6 13.56 -1.56 -17.60
N ILE A 7 13.84 -1.67 -18.89
CA ILE A 7 14.61 -0.64 -19.62
C ILE A 7 13.89 0.70 -19.58
N TYR A 8 12.58 0.70 -19.87
CA TYR A 8 11.74 1.90 -19.87
C TYR A 8 11.73 2.60 -18.51
N PHE A 9 11.40 1.89 -17.44
CA PHE A 9 11.32 2.47 -16.10
C PHE A 9 12.70 2.89 -15.58
N THR A 10 13.78 2.18 -15.94
CA THR A 10 15.15 2.59 -15.60
C THR A 10 15.53 3.90 -16.28
N LEU A 11 15.28 4.02 -17.58
CA LEU A 11 15.54 5.26 -18.32
C LEU A 11 14.69 6.42 -17.79
N LEU A 12 13.42 6.18 -17.47
CA LEU A 12 12.53 7.18 -16.88
C LEU A 12 13.02 7.61 -15.49
N THR A 13 13.48 6.67 -14.66
CA THR A 13 14.09 6.98 -13.36
C THR A 13 15.31 7.89 -13.52
N ILE A 14 16.22 7.54 -14.42
CA ILE A 14 17.42 8.35 -14.70
C ILE A 14 17.02 9.75 -15.17
N TYR A 15 16.05 9.85 -16.06
CA TYR A 15 15.53 11.13 -16.54
C TYR A 15 14.97 11.99 -15.40
N LEU A 16 14.11 11.42 -14.53
CA LEU A 16 13.50 12.15 -13.40
C LEU A 16 14.56 12.59 -12.39
N VAL A 17 15.51 11.72 -12.04
CA VAL A 17 16.62 12.04 -11.13
C VAL A 17 17.47 13.19 -11.68
N ARG A 18 17.78 13.18 -12.98
CA ARG A 18 18.53 14.27 -13.63
C ARG A 18 17.74 15.58 -13.67
N LYS A 19 16.45 15.49 -14.01
CA LYS A 19 15.56 16.66 -14.11
C LYS A 19 15.38 17.36 -12.77
N HIS A 20 15.28 16.61 -11.68
CA HIS A 20 14.99 17.17 -10.34
C HIS A 20 16.25 17.33 -9.47
N GLY A 21 17.42 16.95 -9.98
CA GLY A 21 18.69 17.04 -9.25
C GLY A 21 18.82 16.06 -8.09
N GLY A 22 18.00 14.99 -8.07
CA GLY A 22 18.00 13.96 -7.03
C GLY A 22 16.78 13.05 -7.10
N ILE A 23 16.72 12.08 -6.19
CA ILE A 23 15.58 11.17 -6.09
C ILE A 23 14.41 11.91 -5.42
N ASP A 24 13.35 12.15 -6.18
CA ASP A 24 12.05 12.61 -5.69
C ASP A 24 11.07 11.43 -5.54
N ILE A 25 9.85 11.72 -5.10
CA ILE A 25 8.82 10.69 -4.88
C ILE A 25 8.49 9.93 -6.16
N SER A 26 8.39 10.64 -7.31
CA SER A 26 8.04 10.01 -8.58
C SER A 26 9.16 9.09 -9.08
N ALA A 27 10.43 9.54 -8.99
CA ALA A 27 11.59 8.71 -9.32
C ALA A 27 11.68 7.48 -8.41
N PHE A 28 11.40 7.64 -7.11
CA PHE A 28 11.35 6.52 -6.18
C PHE A 28 10.28 5.48 -6.55
N MET A 29 9.07 5.92 -6.87
CA MET A 29 8.01 5.00 -7.29
C MET A 29 8.36 4.27 -8.60
N ILE A 30 8.85 4.99 -9.62
CA ILE A 30 9.27 4.37 -10.89
C ILE A 30 10.41 3.37 -10.66
N MET A 31 11.34 3.66 -9.76
CA MET A 31 12.43 2.72 -9.39
C MET A 31 11.90 1.42 -8.80
N ILE A 32 10.83 1.46 -8.01
CA ILE A 32 10.18 0.26 -7.46
C ILE A 32 9.58 -0.59 -8.59
N TYR A 33 8.91 0.03 -9.57
CA TYR A 33 8.40 -0.68 -10.75
C TYR A 33 9.52 -1.21 -11.66
N ALA A 34 10.64 -0.48 -11.78
CA ALA A 34 11.83 -0.98 -12.47
C ALA A 34 12.40 -2.23 -11.79
N PHE A 35 12.49 -2.22 -10.45
CA PHE A 35 12.93 -3.39 -9.68
C PHE A 35 12.00 -4.60 -9.89
N SER A 36 10.69 -4.42 -9.84
CA SER A 36 9.75 -5.50 -10.11
C SER A 36 9.86 -6.03 -11.53
N ALA A 37 10.02 -5.15 -12.53
CA ALA A 37 10.23 -5.55 -13.91
C ALA A 37 11.57 -6.29 -14.12
N PHE A 38 12.63 -5.93 -13.37
CA PHE A 38 13.87 -6.69 -13.34
C PHE A 38 13.66 -8.10 -12.79
N CYS A 39 12.94 -8.23 -11.67
CA CYS A 39 12.57 -9.53 -11.12
C CYS A 39 11.74 -10.37 -12.12
N SER A 40 10.88 -9.74 -12.93
CA SER A 40 10.13 -10.45 -14.00
C SER A 40 11.07 -11.04 -15.06
N ILE A 41 12.18 -10.37 -15.41
CA ILE A 41 13.19 -10.92 -16.31
C ILE A 41 13.85 -12.16 -15.69
N LEU A 42 14.19 -12.09 -14.41
CA LEU A 42 14.78 -13.23 -13.71
C LEU A 42 13.82 -14.42 -13.66
N LEU A 43 12.53 -14.18 -13.44
CA LEU A 43 11.49 -15.23 -13.50
C LEU A 43 11.48 -15.94 -14.86
N ASP A 44 11.57 -15.17 -15.96
CA ASP A 44 11.63 -15.75 -17.31
C ASP A 44 12.92 -16.53 -17.55
N VAL A 45 14.06 -16.03 -17.10
CA VAL A 45 15.37 -16.68 -17.21
C VAL A 45 15.41 -18.00 -16.45
N PHE A 46 14.85 -18.03 -15.24
CA PHE A 46 14.80 -19.26 -14.41
C PHE A 46 13.61 -20.18 -14.74
N GLY A 47 12.72 -19.77 -15.67
CA GLY A 47 11.58 -20.57 -16.10
C GLY A 47 10.49 -20.75 -15.04
N ILE A 48 10.35 -19.81 -14.09
CA ILE A 48 9.39 -19.89 -12.99
C ILE A 48 8.01 -19.43 -13.48
N TYR A 49 7.20 -20.37 -13.92
CA TYR A 49 5.84 -20.17 -14.42
C TYR A 49 4.90 -21.26 -13.89
N GLY A 50 3.61 -20.99 -13.81
CA GLY A 50 2.60 -21.92 -13.32
C GLY A 50 2.71 -22.27 -11.83
N MET A 51 3.54 -21.52 -11.07
CA MET A 51 3.80 -21.78 -9.67
C MET A 51 3.97 -20.47 -8.87
N ASN A 52 3.84 -20.52 -7.56
CA ASN A 52 4.05 -19.39 -6.64
C ASN A 52 3.26 -18.11 -7.00
N GLY A 53 2.10 -18.27 -7.65
CA GLY A 53 1.27 -17.14 -8.09
C GLY A 53 1.69 -16.52 -9.43
N VAL A 54 2.70 -17.07 -10.12
CA VAL A 54 3.05 -16.69 -11.49
C VAL A 54 2.18 -17.46 -12.46
N CYS A 55 1.50 -16.77 -13.36
CA CYS A 55 0.69 -17.42 -14.40
C CYS A 55 1.53 -18.29 -15.35
N GLU A 56 0.85 -19.17 -16.09
CA GLU A 56 1.47 -19.95 -17.16
C GLU A 56 2.17 -19.05 -18.19
N LYS A 57 3.24 -19.57 -18.80
CA LYS A 57 4.02 -18.82 -19.78
C LYS A 57 3.21 -18.60 -21.06
N ILE A 58 2.93 -17.34 -21.35
CA ILE A 58 2.35 -16.93 -22.63
C ILE A 58 3.27 -15.91 -23.32
N PRO A 59 3.15 -15.72 -24.63
CA PRO A 59 3.88 -14.65 -25.33
C PRO A 59 3.58 -13.28 -24.74
N ILE A 60 4.61 -12.47 -24.52
CA ILE A 60 4.45 -11.09 -24.03
C ILE A 60 3.91 -10.22 -25.17
N SER A 61 2.70 -9.68 -24.96
CA SER A 61 2.03 -8.79 -25.89
C SER A 61 2.70 -7.41 -25.93
N PRO A 62 3.04 -6.89 -27.13
CA PRO A 62 3.51 -5.50 -27.25
C PRO A 62 2.51 -4.49 -26.73
N LEU A 63 1.21 -4.71 -26.98
CA LEU A 63 0.14 -3.82 -26.52
C LEU A 63 0.02 -3.81 -24.99
N ALA A 64 0.01 -4.99 -24.36
CA ALA A 64 0.01 -5.10 -22.90
C ALA A 64 1.24 -4.38 -22.28
N THR A 65 2.42 -4.54 -22.91
CA THR A 65 3.65 -3.88 -22.46
C THR A 65 3.55 -2.36 -22.52
N VAL A 66 3.06 -1.81 -23.64
CA VAL A 66 2.86 -0.36 -23.81
C VAL A 66 1.83 0.17 -22.83
N CYS A 67 0.70 -0.53 -22.65
CA CYS A 67 -0.32 -0.16 -21.68
C CYS A 67 0.23 -0.18 -20.24
N TYR A 68 0.95 -1.22 -19.87
CA TYR A 68 1.58 -1.34 -18.55
C TYR A 68 2.53 -0.17 -18.27
N CYS A 69 3.49 0.08 -19.16
CA CYS A 69 4.45 1.16 -19.00
C CYS A 69 3.78 2.54 -19.01
N GLY A 70 2.88 2.78 -19.96
CA GLY A 70 2.20 4.08 -20.14
C GLY A 70 1.27 4.43 -19.00
N LEU A 71 0.41 3.51 -18.58
CA LEU A 71 -0.57 3.77 -17.51
C LEU A 71 0.07 3.90 -16.14
N ILE A 72 1.08 3.09 -15.80
CA ILE A 72 1.86 3.27 -14.57
C ILE A 72 2.54 4.65 -14.56
N THR A 73 3.17 5.03 -15.67
CA THR A 73 3.80 6.34 -15.80
C THR A 73 2.79 7.46 -15.64
N LEU A 74 1.63 7.36 -16.30
CA LEU A 74 0.57 8.34 -16.22
C LEU A 74 0.03 8.52 -14.78
N ALA A 75 -0.05 7.42 -14.02
CA ALA A 75 -0.47 7.48 -12.62
C ALA A 75 0.58 8.11 -11.68
N ILE A 76 1.87 7.99 -12.00
CA ILE A 76 2.97 8.43 -11.13
C ILE A 76 3.46 9.85 -11.44
N LEU A 77 3.51 10.23 -12.72
CA LEU A 77 4.06 11.53 -13.14
C LEU A 77 3.44 12.77 -12.47
N PRO A 78 2.16 12.81 -12.09
CA PRO A 78 1.61 13.94 -11.35
C PRO A 78 2.42 14.32 -10.10
N PHE A 79 2.97 13.35 -9.41
CA PHE A 79 3.74 13.58 -8.18
C PHE A 79 5.12 14.22 -8.44
N SER A 80 5.63 14.16 -9.68
CA SER A 80 6.86 14.87 -10.09
C SER A 80 6.66 16.39 -10.16
N THR A 81 5.42 16.86 -10.14
CA THR A 81 5.14 18.31 -10.12
C THR A 81 5.29 18.91 -8.73
N ILE A 82 5.40 18.09 -7.68
CA ILE A 82 5.60 18.57 -6.31
C ILE A 82 7.06 19.01 -6.15
N ASN A 83 7.27 20.30 -5.97
CA ASN A 83 8.60 20.83 -5.69
C ASN A 83 8.91 20.73 -4.17
N SER A 84 9.28 19.54 -3.71
CA SER A 84 9.62 19.33 -2.29
C SER A 84 10.79 20.21 -1.81
N ASN A 85 11.74 20.56 -2.70
CA ASN A 85 12.85 21.45 -2.38
C ASN A 85 12.39 22.90 -2.14
N GLY A 86 11.27 23.31 -2.72
CA GLY A 86 10.68 24.64 -2.51
C GLY A 86 9.80 24.74 -1.27
N ILE A 87 9.38 23.61 -0.69
CA ILE A 87 8.52 23.61 0.51
C ILE A 87 9.39 23.76 1.76
N GLN A 88 9.19 24.87 2.47
CA GLN A 88 9.93 25.19 3.70
C GLN A 88 9.11 24.91 4.97
N LYS A 89 7.78 24.98 4.87
CA LYS A 89 6.89 24.86 6.03
C LYS A 89 5.59 24.13 5.67
N ILE A 90 5.09 23.33 6.64
CA ILE A 90 3.76 22.75 6.58
C ILE A 90 2.85 23.56 7.50
N GLU A 91 1.80 24.11 6.93
CA GLU A 91 0.80 24.84 7.70
C GLU A 91 -0.21 23.88 8.32
N LEU A 92 -0.24 23.88 9.66
CA LEU A 92 -1.17 23.10 10.46
C LEU A 92 -2.40 23.94 10.77
N GLN A 93 -3.39 23.91 9.92
CA GLN A 93 -4.62 24.72 10.03
C GLN A 93 -5.28 24.63 11.41
N LYS A 94 -5.20 23.45 12.07
CA LYS A 94 -5.69 23.22 13.45
C LYS A 94 -4.78 22.22 14.16
N GLU A 95 -3.84 22.69 14.93
CA GLU A 95 -2.85 21.86 15.63
C GLU A 95 -3.49 20.82 16.57
N TRP A 96 -4.55 21.22 17.28
CA TRP A 96 -5.23 20.34 18.22
C TRP A 96 -5.84 19.10 17.53
N LEU A 97 -6.31 19.20 16.28
CA LEU A 97 -6.80 18.04 15.53
C LEU A 97 -5.66 17.06 15.22
N VAL A 98 -4.47 17.58 14.89
CA VAL A 98 -3.28 16.73 14.67
C VAL A 98 -2.93 15.97 15.95
N ASP A 99 -2.99 16.66 17.09
CA ASP A 99 -2.71 16.04 18.39
C ASP A 99 -3.76 14.99 18.76
N VAL A 100 -5.04 15.31 18.58
CA VAL A 100 -6.14 14.34 18.82
C VAL A 100 -5.98 13.10 17.97
N LEU A 101 -5.78 13.26 16.65
CA LEU A 101 -5.64 12.09 15.77
C LEU A 101 -4.36 11.30 16.10
N SER A 102 -3.26 11.96 16.46
CA SER A 102 -2.04 11.28 16.92
C SER A 102 -2.31 10.40 18.14
N TRP A 103 -3.07 10.91 19.14
CA TRP A 103 -3.43 10.14 20.32
C TRP A 103 -4.39 8.98 19.99
N VAL A 104 -5.33 9.18 19.06
CA VAL A 104 -6.22 8.10 18.58
C VAL A 104 -5.41 6.98 17.95
N LEU A 105 -4.41 7.31 17.13
CA LEU A 105 -3.53 6.31 16.49
C LEU A 105 -2.67 5.56 17.52
N ILE A 106 -2.13 6.27 18.51
CA ILE A 106 -1.40 5.66 19.62
C ILE A 106 -2.32 4.74 20.44
N PHE A 107 -3.53 5.20 20.75
CA PHE A 107 -4.52 4.38 21.47
C PHE A 107 -4.89 3.12 20.68
N THR A 108 -5.13 3.25 19.36
CA THR A 108 -5.40 2.12 18.46
C THR A 108 -4.28 1.08 18.51
N PHE A 109 -3.03 1.51 18.51
CA PHE A 109 -1.88 0.62 18.63
C PHE A 109 -1.90 -0.19 19.92
N PHE A 110 -2.13 0.46 21.07
CA PHE A 110 -2.18 -0.23 22.34
C PHE A 110 -3.38 -1.16 22.47
N THR A 111 -4.57 -0.79 21.97
CA THR A 111 -5.73 -1.68 21.96
C THR A 111 -5.50 -2.90 21.05
N THR A 112 -4.82 -2.71 19.92
CA THR A 112 -4.42 -3.82 19.04
C THR A 112 -3.45 -4.76 19.74
N LEU A 113 -2.42 -4.22 20.43
CA LEU A 113 -1.51 -5.05 21.22
C LEU A 113 -2.23 -5.85 22.30
N LEU A 114 -3.13 -5.21 23.05
CA LEU A 114 -3.93 -5.90 24.08
C LEU A 114 -4.80 -7.02 23.50
N SER A 115 -5.45 -6.75 22.34
CA SER A 115 -6.24 -7.75 21.63
C SER A 115 -5.38 -8.95 21.19
N ILE A 116 -4.16 -8.71 20.74
CA ILE A 116 -3.22 -9.75 20.35
C ILE A 116 -2.77 -10.58 21.57
N PHE A 117 -2.38 -9.92 22.65
CA PHE A 117 -1.97 -10.61 23.88
C PHE A 117 -3.06 -11.48 24.46
N SER A 118 -4.33 -11.06 24.39
CA SER A 118 -5.47 -11.87 24.84
C SER A 118 -5.70 -13.14 23.99
N ASN A 119 -5.17 -13.18 22.76
CA ASN A 119 -5.32 -14.31 21.84
C ASN A 119 -3.96 -15.02 21.59
N LEU A 120 -2.91 -14.64 22.28
CA LEU A 120 -1.55 -15.13 22.04
C LEU A 120 -1.44 -16.66 22.26
N GLU A 121 -2.17 -17.19 23.22
CA GLU A 121 -2.19 -18.63 23.53
C GLU A 121 -2.77 -19.42 22.35
N VAL A 122 -3.82 -18.94 21.73
CA VAL A 122 -4.42 -19.53 20.51
C VAL A 122 -3.42 -19.46 19.34
N VAL A 123 -2.81 -18.32 19.14
CA VAL A 123 -1.85 -18.09 18.03
C VAL A 123 -0.58 -18.95 18.18
N LEU A 124 -0.11 -19.18 19.40
CA LEU A 124 1.11 -19.96 19.64
C LEU A 124 0.90 -21.48 19.55
N HIS A 125 -0.33 -21.97 19.78
CA HIS A 125 -0.64 -23.41 19.77
C HIS A 125 -1.29 -23.89 18.48
N SER A 126 -1.75 -22.99 17.63
CA SER A 126 -2.33 -23.32 16.32
C SER A 126 -1.22 -23.41 15.26
N ASP A 127 -1.34 -24.34 14.32
CA ASP A 127 -0.50 -24.35 13.12
C ASP A 127 -0.73 -23.04 12.35
N LEU A 128 0.34 -22.33 11.97
CA LEU A 128 0.25 -21.07 11.21
C LEU A 128 -0.54 -21.21 9.90
N LYS A 129 -0.62 -22.45 9.38
CA LYS A 129 -1.44 -22.77 8.21
C LYS A 129 -2.92 -22.80 8.61
N GLU A 130 -3.27 -23.46 9.70
CA GLU A 130 -4.63 -23.59 10.22
C GLU A 130 -5.21 -22.20 10.60
N VAL A 131 -4.44 -21.38 11.33
CA VAL A 131 -4.82 -19.99 11.67
C VAL A 131 -5.05 -19.15 10.41
N ARG A 132 -4.24 -19.34 9.38
CA ARG A 132 -4.39 -18.62 8.12
C ARG A 132 -5.62 -19.08 7.35
N ASP A 133 -5.78 -20.39 7.21
CA ASP A 133 -6.91 -20.98 6.47
C ASP A 133 -8.22 -20.63 7.21
N ASP A 134 -8.24 -20.68 8.55
CA ASP A 134 -9.36 -20.19 9.36
C ASP A 134 -9.66 -18.70 9.17
N VAL A 135 -8.64 -17.85 9.08
CA VAL A 135 -8.83 -16.40 8.83
C VAL A 135 -9.26 -16.09 7.40
N TYR A 136 -8.92 -16.95 6.43
CA TYR A 136 -9.29 -16.77 5.03
C TYR A 136 -10.56 -17.53 4.64
N GLU A 137 -10.81 -18.72 5.21
CA GLU A 137 -11.94 -19.58 4.92
C GLU A 137 -13.13 -19.30 5.85
N ASN A 138 -12.88 -19.06 7.13
CA ASN A 138 -13.89 -18.74 8.10
C ASN A 138 -14.08 -17.24 8.22
N THR A 139 -14.90 -16.68 7.34
CA THR A 139 -15.53 -15.37 7.55
C THR A 139 -16.66 -15.44 8.61
N GLU A 140 -16.85 -16.57 9.25
CA GLU A 140 -17.55 -16.55 10.53
C GLU A 140 -16.77 -15.59 11.42
N GLU A 141 -17.32 -14.39 11.55
CA GLU A 141 -16.93 -13.40 12.53
C GLU A 141 -16.57 -14.18 13.79
N VAL A 142 -15.28 -14.21 14.14
CA VAL A 142 -14.90 -14.62 15.48
C VAL A 142 -15.80 -13.77 16.35
N LYS A 143 -16.85 -14.36 16.92
CA LYS A 143 -17.85 -13.64 17.74
C LYS A 143 -17.09 -13.13 18.94
N LEU A 144 -16.41 -12.00 18.73
CA LEU A 144 -15.68 -11.29 19.75
C LEU A 144 -16.73 -10.90 20.80
N SER A 145 -16.66 -11.50 21.98
CA SER A 145 -17.58 -11.21 23.04
C SER A 145 -17.23 -9.90 23.75
N GLY A 146 -18.19 -9.01 23.91
CA GLY A 146 -18.14 -7.88 24.82
C GLY A 146 -16.87 -7.00 24.71
N ILE A 147 -15.92 -7.16 25.63
CA ILE A 147 -14.70 -6.33 25.71
C ILE A 147 -13.77 -6.54 24.51
N GLN A 148 -13.68 -7.75 23.95
CA GLN A 148 -12.83 -8.04 22.79
C GLN A 148 -13.31 -7.28 21.54
N TYR A 149 -14.62 -7.18 21.35
CA TYR A 149 -15.21 -6.38 20.27
C TYR A 149 -14.86 -4.89 20.41
N LEU A 150 -14.98 -4.34 21.63
CA LEU A 150 -14.63 -2.94 21.91
C LEU A 150 -13.12 -2.67 21.68
N LEU A 151 -12.24 -3.61 21.98
CA LEU A 151 -10.81 -3.48 21.72
C LEU A 151 -10.45 -3.59 20.23
N ALA A 152 -11.22 -4.34 19.46
CA ALA A 152 -10.99 -4.49 18.01
C ALA A 152 -11.54 -3.31 17.18
N LEU A 153 -12.53 -2.57 17.68
CA LEU A 153 -13.16 -1.47 16.95
C LEU A 153 -12.20 -0.34 16.53
N PRO A 154 -11.30 0.18 17.39
CA PRO A 154 -10.32 1.19 16.98
C PRO A 154 -9.40 0.67 15.86
N GLU A 155 -9.00 -0.58 15.92
CA GLU A 155 -8.17 -1.20 14.89
C GLU A 155 -8.92 -1.28 13.55
N ALA A 156 -10.16 -1.73 13.53
CA ALA A 156 -10.97 -1.81 12.33
C ALA A 156 -11.10 -0.45 11.62
N LEU A 157 -11.24 0.63 12.38
CA LEU A 157 -11.43 1.98 11.83
C LEU A 157 -10.13 2.69 11.49
N PHE A 158 -9.10 2.58 12.32
CA PHE A 158 -7.92 3.43 12.27
C PHE A 158 -6.61 2.73 11.86
N SER A 159 -6.57 1.40 11.75
CA SER A 159 -5.32 0.71 11.37
C SER A 159 -4.75 1.18 10.04
N ARG A 160 -5.59 1.53 9.09
CA ARG A 160 -5.17 2.02 7.76
C ARG A 160 -4.69 3.48 7.74
N PHE A 161 -4.85 4.20 8.84
CA PHE A 161 -4.24 5.53 9.03
C PHE A 161 -2.74 5.47 9.38
N SER A 162 -2.12 4.32 9.37
CA SER A 162 -0.67 4.12 9.53
C SER A 162 0.19 5.11 8.73
N PRO A 163 -0.07 5.39 7.42
CA PRO A 163 0.69 6.39 6.67
C PRO A 163 0.51 7.82 7.21
N VAL A 164 -0.65 8.13 7.82
CA VAL A 164 -0.88 9.43 8.48
C VAL A 164 -0.05 9.55 9.76
N ALA A 165 0.11 8.45 10.52
CA ALA A 165 1.00 8.45 11.68
C ALA A 165 2.46 8.73 11.26
N ILE A 166 2.94 8.12 10.16
CA ILE A 166 4.26 8.41 9.59
C ILE A 166 4.36 9.87 9.13
N LEU A 167 3.33 10.40 8.48
CA LEU A 167 3.27 11.81 8.08
C LEU A 167 3.40 12.74 9.28
N PHE A 168 2.62 12.52 10.34
CA PHE A 168 2.68 13.34 11.56
C PHE A 168 4.01 13.21 12.28
N TYR A 169 4.62 12.02 12.27
CA TYR A 169 5.97 11.80 12.76
C TYR A 169 6.99 12.74 12.07
N TYR A 170 6.98 12.81 10.73
CA TYR A 170 7.87 13.68 9.98
C TYR A 170 7.58 15.17 10.22
N ILE A 171 6.32 15.56 10.28
CA ILE A 171 5.91 16.94 10.61
C ILE A 171 6.44 17.34 11.97
N ASN A 172 6.28 16.49 12.99
CA ASN A 172 6.75 16.76 14.33
C ASN A 172 8.27 16.93 14.40
N ILE A 173 9.04 16.12 13.67
CA ILE A 173 10.50 16.25 13.59
C ILE A 173 10.89 17.54 12.86
N ALA A 174 10.32 17.78 11.66
CA ALA A 174 10.66 18.94 10.83
C ALA A 174 10.37 20.27 11.55
N GLN A 175 9.28 20.33 12.31
CA GLN A 175 8.85 21.54 13.03
C GLN A 175 9.19 21.54 14.51
N LYS A 176 9.88 20.51 15.02
CA LYS A 176 10.29 20.37 16.45
C LYS A 176 9.11 20.53 17.43
N ARG A 177 7.92 19.97 17.07
CA ARG A 177 6.67 20.20 17.81
C ARG A 177 6.54 19.36 19.07
N LYS A 178 7.04 18.14 19.07
CA LYS A 178 6.82 17.15 20.12
C LYS A 178 8.15 16.57 20.60
N SER A 179 8.12 15.98 21.80
CA SER A 179 9.28 15.30 22.37
C SER A 179 9.70 14.08 21.53
N THR A 180 10.95 13.70 21.64
CA THR A 180 11.50 12.52 20.95
C THR A 180 10.73 11.25 21.33
N LEU A 181 10.39 11.08 22.62
CA LEU A 181 9.62 9.93 23.08
C LEU A 181 8.23 9.85 22.41
N PHE A 182 7.51 10.97 22.36
CA PHE A 182 6.21 11.03 21.69
C PHE A 182 6.32 10.62 20.21
N ASN A 183 7.34 11.11 19.50
CA ASN A 183 7.58 10.79 18.11
C ASN A 183 7.90 9.30 17.91
N TRP A 184 8.63 8.67 18.81
CA TRP A 184 8.88 7.22 18.76
C TRP A 184 7.60 6.41 18.96
N VAL A 185 6.77 6.78 19.95
CA VAL A 185 5.50 6.10 20.20
C VAL A 185 4.54 6.28 19.01
N LEU A 186 4.53 7.46 18.39
CA LEU A 186 3.73 7.73 17.20
C LEU A 186 4.22 6.91 15.99
N LEU A 187 5.53 6.77 15.79
CA LEU A 187 6.08 5.90 14.75
C LEU A 187 5.76 4.42 15.04
N LEU A 188 5.86 3.97 16.29
CA LEU A 188 5.41 2.63 16.69
C LEU A 188 3.95 2.41 16.37
N SER A 189 3.09 3.39 16.62
CA SER A 189 1.66 3.26 16.31
C SER A 189 1.39 3.07 14.82
N SER A 190 2.29 3.54 13.95
CA SER A 190 2.19 3.26 12.52
C SER A 190 2.39 1.79 12.15
N LEU A 191 2.94 0.97 13.04
CA LEU A 191 3.12 -0.48 12.84
C LEU A 191 1.86 -1.30 13.12
N THR A 192 0.75 -0.70 13.54
CA THR A 192 -0.51 -1.42 13.83
C THR A 192 -0.90 -2.43 12.73
N PRO A 193 -0.97 -2.06 11.43
CA PRO A 193 -1.31 -3.03 10.38
C PRO A 193 -0.21 -4.06 10.13
N VAL A 194 1.04 -3.73 10.45
CA VAL A 194 2.18 -4.65 10.33
C VAL A 194 2.08 -5.76 11.39
N ILE A 195 1.84 -5.38 12.64
CA ILE A 195 1.73 -6.35 13.75
C ILE A 195 0.55 -7.30 13.51
N LYS A 196 -0.59 -6.79 13.03
CA LYS A 196 -1.72 -7.64 12.66
C LYS A 196 -1.36 -8.59 11.51
N ALA A 197 -0.68 -8.11 10.49
CA ALA A 197 -0.26 -8.94 9.37
C ALA A 197 0.71 -10.06 9.79
N VAL A 198 1.51 -9.79 10.81
CA VAL A 198 2.42 -10.77 11.42
C VAL A 198 1.67 -11.99 11.92
N LEU A 199 0.55 -11.82 12.60
CA LEU A 199 -0.27 -12.91 13.17
C LEU A 199 -0.83 -13.86 12.11
N ILE A 200 -1.14 -13.32 10.92
CA ILE A 200 -1.66 -14.09 9.78
C ILE A 200 -0.57 -14.44 8.76
N ALA A 201 0.71 -14.39 9.16
CA ALA A 201 1.88 -14.59 8.28
C ALA A 201 1.84 -13.74 6.98
N GLY A 202 1.19 -12.56 7.03
CA GLY A 202 1.03 -11.64 5.91
C GLY A 202 2.28 -10.78 5.69
N ARG A 203 2.78 -10.68 4.46
CA ARG A 203 4.02 -9.94 4.12
C ARG A 203 3.76 -8.57 3.49
N THR A 204 2.58 -8.33 2.98
CA THR A 204 2.25 -7.13 2.20
C THR A 204 2.24 -5.85 3.06
N GLN A 205 1.70 -5.90 4.28
CA GLN A 205 1.60 -4.71 5.15
C GLN A 205 2.97 -4.19 5.61
N PRO A 206 3.93 -5.05 6.02
CA PRO A 206 5.29 -4.61 6.25
C PRO A 206 5.92 -3.87 5.06
N ILE A 207 5.76 -4.40 3.83
CA ILE A 207 6.30 -3.78 2.62
C ILE A 207 5.63 -2.41 2.39
N TYR A 208 4.30 -2.32 2.53
CA TYR A 208 3.57 -1.04 2.40
C TYR A 208 4.03 0.00 3.42
N TRP A 209 4.32 -0.43 4.65
CA TRP A 209 4.86 0.44 5.67
C TRP A 209 6.23 1.00 5.28
N PHE A 210 7.15 0.14 4.80
CA PHE A 210 8.46 0.56 4.28
C PHE A 210 8.31 1.55 3.13
N LEU A 211 7.46 1.24 2.16
CA LEU A 211 7.24 2.11 0.99
C LEU A 211 6.70 3.48 1.40
N ALA A 212 5.71 3.53 2.29
CA ALA A 212 5.13 4.78 2.79
C ALA A 212 6.17 5.59 3.60
N PHE A 213 6.97 4.92 4.44
CA PHE A 213 8.01 5.57 5.22
C PHE A 213 9.06 6.23 4.32
N PHE A 214 9.59 5.49 3.33
CA PHE A 214 10.59 6.03 2.42
C PHE A 214 10.05 7.11 1.49
N ALA A 215 8.83 6.97 0.98
CA ALA A 215 8.22 8.02 0.16
C ALA A 215 8.08 9.33 0.94
N LEU A 216 7.61 9.26 2.20
CA LEU A 216 7.53 10.42 3.07
C LEU A 216 8.91 10.94 3.48
N TYR A 217 9.89 10.07 3.76
CA TYR A 217 11.27 10.50 4.01
C TYR A 217 11.83 11.32 2.84
N ILE A 218 11.65 10.85 1.61
CA ILE A 218 12.11 11.57 0.41
C ILE A 218 11.42 12.93 0.30
N PHE A 219 10.11 13.00 0.57
CA PHE A 219 9.37 14.26 0.58
C PHE A 219 9.89 15.25 1.63
N PHE A 220 10.14 14.78 2.87
CA PHE A 220 10.56 15.64 3.97
C PHE A 220 12.06 15.93 3.99
N ARG A 221 12.88 15.13 3.31
CA ARG A 221 14.36 15.24 3.33
C ARG A 221 14.91 16.65 3.10
N PRO A 222 14.35 17.47 2.18
CA PRO A 222 14.82 18.85 2.00
C PRO A 222 14.54 19.76 3.20
N MET A 223 13.49 19.49 3.97
CA MET A 223 13.08 20.28 5.14
C MET A 223 13.82 19.88 6.41
N LEU A 224 14.52 18.74 6.43
CA LEU A 224 15.20 18.20 7.61
C LEU A 224 16.67 18.62 7.61
N ASP A 225 17.15 19.15 8.74
CA ASP A 225 18.57 19.33 8.99
C ASP A 225 19.28 17.97 9.24
N LYS A 226 20.61 17.99 9.38
CA LYS A 226 21.41 16.76 9.54
C LYS A 226 21.01 15.96 10.80
N GLU A 227 20.76 16.65 11.89
CA GLU A 227 20.37 16.02 13.15
C GLU A 227 18.95 15.46 13.07
N GLN A 228 18.01 16.21 12.49
CA GLN A 228 16.64 15.75 12.26
C GLN A 228 16.58 14.53 11.33
N ARG A 229 17.43 14.46 10.29
CA ARG A 229 17.54 13.24 9.43
C ARG A 229 17.99 12.04 10.23
N ARG A 230 18.98 12.21 11.13
CA ARG A 230 19.43 11.14 12.03
C ARG A 230 18.32 10.71 12.97
N GLN A 231 17.64 11.67 13.61
CA GLN A 231 16.49 11.40 14.49
C GLN A 231 15.34 10.69 13.75
N ALA A 232 15.12 10.99 12.48
CA ALA A 232 14.10 10.33 11.66
C ALA A 232 14.47 8.91 11.29
N LEU A 233 15.74 8.67 10.91
CA LEU A 233 16.17 7.37 10.39
C LEU A 233 16.54 6.37 11.48
N PHE A 234 16.96 6.82 12.67
CA PHE A 234 17.40 5.92 13.72
C PHE A 234 16.27 4.99 14.23
N PRO A 235 15.08 5.51 14.63
CA PRO A 235 13.96 4.63 15.00
C PRO A 235 13.51 3.71 13.86
N PHE A 236 13.52 4.24 12.64
CA PHE A 236 13.23 3.43 11.46
C PHE A 236 14.21 2.28 11.29
N ALA A 237 15.52 2.53 11.40
CA ALA A 237 16.53 1.47 11.31
C ALA A 237 16.31 0.40 12.39
N PHE A 238 16.00 0.82 13.62
CA PHE A 238 15.73 -0.10 14.72
C PHE A 238 14.47 -0.94 14.48
N PHE A 239 13.31 -0.30 14.30
CA PHE A 239 12.04 -1.02 14.09
C PHE A 239 12.01 -1.74 12.73
N GLY A 240 12.57 -1.10 11.69
CA GLY A 240 12.67 -1.70 10.37
C GLY A 240 13.50 -2.97 10.36
N THR A 241 14.58 -3.02 11.12
CA THR A 241 15.39 -4.26 11.27
C THR A 241 14.57 -5.35 11.95
N ILE A 242 13.85 -5.04 13.03
CA ILE A 242 12.99 -6.01 13.73
C ILE A 242 11.93 -6.57 12.77
N VAL A 243 11.25 -5.68 12.01
CA VAL A 243 10.24 -6.07 11.03
C VAL A 243 10.85 -6.91 9.90
N ALA A 244 12.04 -6.54 9.39
CA ALA A 244 12.73 -7.27 8.33
C ALA A 244 13.17 -8.67 8.80
N LEU A 245 13.72 -8.79 10.00
CA LEU A 245 14.07 -10.08 10.61
C LEU A 245 12.84 -10.96 10.81
N PHE A 246 11.74 -10.35 11.23
CA PHE A 246 10.48 -11.06 11.37
C PHE A 246 9.96 -11.57 10.02
N ILE A 247 9.92 -10.72 8.97
CA ILE A 247 9.54 -11.12 7.60
C ILE A 247 10.42 -12.29 7.13
N ALA A 248 11.73 -12.23 7.37
CA ALA A 248 12.65 -13.29 7.02
C ALA A 248 12.33 -14.59 7.77
N ALA A 249 12.09 -14.53 9.09
CA ALA A 249 11.73 -15.68 9.91
C ALA A 249 10.41 -16.33 9.44
N VAL A 250 9.34 -15.53 9.24
CA VAL A 250 8.05 -16.02 8.73
C VAL A 250 8.21 -16.62 7.33
N THR A 251 9.01 -15.99 6.48
CA THR A 251 9.27 -16.50 5.13
C THR A 251 9.97 -17.86 5.19
N ILE A 252 11.02 -18.00 5.99
CA ILE A 252 11.74 -19.26 6.16
C ILE A 252 10.81 -20.33 6.76
N ALA A 253 10.10 -20.03 7.86
CA ALA A 253 9.19 -20.96 8.49
C ALA A 253 8.12 -21.47 7.51
N ARG A 254 7.55 -20.58 6.72
CA ARG A 254 6.51 -20.91 5.73
C ARG A 254 7.01 -21.86 4.63
N PHE A 255 8.25 -21.70 4.17
CA PHE A 255 8.81 -22.55 3.13
C PHE A 255 9.40 -23.86 3.65
N THR A 256 9.70 -23.94 4.94
CA THR A 256 10.20 -25.19 5.57
C THR A 256 9.09 -26.08 6.13
N THR A 257 7.98 -25.47 6.60
CA THR A 257 6.91 -26.20 7.32
C THR A 257 5.72 -26.53 6.42
N ILE A 258 5.40 -25.65 5.47
CA ILE A 258 4.32 -25.90 4.52
C ILE A 258 4.94 -26.70 3.37
N GLY A 259 4.70 -27.99 3.32
CA GLY A 259 5.08 -28.91 2.23
C GLY A 259 4.49 -28.55 0.86
N ILE A 260 4.65 -27.29 0.46
CA ILE A 260 4.49 -26.83 -0.91
C ILE A 260 5.57 -27.59 -1.68
N SER A 261 5.15 -28.53 -2.52
CA SER A 261 5.93 -29.48 -3.29
C SER A 261 7.44 -29.23 -3.26
N HIS A 262 8.20 -30.23 -2.86
CA HIS A 262 9.66 -30.21 -2.66
C HIS A 262 10.52 -29.58 -3.79
N ASP A 263 9.88 -29.08 -4.85
CA ASP A 263 10.53 -28.61 -6.08
C ASP A 263 10.73 -27.08 -6.17
N THR A 264 10.14 -26.26 -5.27
CA THR A 264 10.30 -24.80 -5.36
C THR A 264 11.13 -24.25 -4.20
N GLY A 265 12.31 -23.72 -4.52
CA GLY A 265 13.22 -23.11 -3.54
C GLY A 265 12.66 -21.81 -2.93
N THR A 266 13.11 -21.45 -1.73
CA THR A 266 12.79 -20.18 -1.07
C THR A 266 13.09 -18.98 -1.97
N PHE A 267 14.17 -19.06 -2.76
CA PHE A 267 14.57 -18.04 -3.72
C PHE A 267 13.52 -17.84 -4.82
N ASP A 268 13.01 -18.94 -5.39
CA ASP A 268 11.99 -18.89 -6.45
C ASP A 268 10.71 -18.22 -5.96
N SER A 269 10.31 -18.50 -4.73
CA SER A 269 9.13 -17.88 -4.12
C SER A 269 9.32 -16.39 -3.84
N LEU A 270 10.52 -15.95 -3.41
CA LEU A 270 10.83 -14.53 -3.23
C LEU A 270 10.86 -13.79 -4.56
N LEU A 271 11.44 -14.43 -5.58
CA LEU A 271 11.52 -13.87 -6.91
C LEU A 271 10.12 -13.77 -7.54
N ALA A 272 9.29 -14.82 -7.40
CA ALA A 272 7.90 -14.81 -7.82
C ALA A 272 7.12 -13.68 -7.15
N TYR A 273 7.25 -13.52 -5.84
CA TYR A 273 6.59 -12.45 -5.08
C TYR A 273 6.94 -11.05 -5.60
N SER A 274 8.20 -10.84 -6.01
CA SER A 274 8.69 -9.53 -6.46
C SER A 274 8.42 -9.27 -7.95
N GLY A 275 8.41 -10.33 -8.78
CA GLY A 275 8.46 -10.19 -10.24
C GLY A 275 7.18 -10.58 -10.99
N GLN A 276 6.20 -11.21 -10.34
CA GLN A 276 5.01 -11.75 -11.03
C GLN A 276 4.10 -10.67 -11.65
N SER A 277 4.14 -9.45 -11.13
CA SER A 277 3.14 -8.41 -11.43
C SER A 277 3.01 -8.09 -12.92
N PHE A 278 4.12 -7.96 -13.66
CA PHE A 278 4.07 -7.69 -15.10
C PHE A 278 3.64 -8.91 -15.89
N ILE A 279 4.14 -10.10 -15.54
CA ILE A 279 3.81 -11.37 -16.22
C ILE A 279 2.31 -11.64 -16.09
N ASN A 280 1.78 -11.52 -14.87
CA ASN A 280 0.36 -11.74 -14.61
C ASN A 280 -0.51 -10.67 -15.26
N PHE A 281 -0.08 -9.38 -15.24
CA PHE A 281 -0.79 -8.33 -15.98
C PHE A 281 -0.87 -8.65 -17.48
N ASN A 282 0.24 -9.10 -18.10
CA ASN A 282 0.25 -9.49 -19.49
C ASN A 282 -0.73 -10.64 -19.75
N ASN A 283 -0.74 -11.66 -18.88
CA ASN A 283 -1.66 -12.79 -18.99
C ASN A 283 -3.12 -12.32 -18.92
N PHE A 284 -3.46 -11.51 -17.92
CA PHE A 284 -4.79 -10.97 -17.75
C PHE A 284 -5.20 -10.07 -18.92
N PHE A 285 -4.30 -9.20 -19.36
CA PHE A 285 -4.56 -8.31 -20.49
C PHE A 285 -4.84 -9.08 -21.80
N CYS A 286 -4.19 -10.21 -22.03
CA CYS A 286 -4.38 -10.99 -23.25
C CYS A 286 -5.61 -11.91 -23.23
N ASN A 287 -5.95 -12.44 -22.04
CA ASN A 287 -6.97 -13.48 -21.89
C ASN A 287 -8.28 -12.99 -21.29
N TYR A 288 -8.35 -11.69 -20.93
CA TYR A 288 -9.51 -11.14 -20.26
C TYR A 288 -10.77 -11.15 -21.14
N THR A 289 -11.80 -11.83 -20.65
CA THR A 289 -13.17 -11.74 -21.17
C THR A 289 -13.97 -10.87 -20.21
N PHE A 290 -14.46 -9.72 -20.69
CA PHE A 290 -15.14 -8.75 -19.84
C PHE A 290 -16.48 -9.27 -19.32
N HIS A 291 -16.56 -9.40 -18.01
CA HIS A 291 -17.80 -9.46 -17.27
C HIS A 291 -17.71 -8.44 -16.15
N SER A 292 -18.65 -7.49 -16.11
CA SER A 292 -18.66 -6.47 -15.07
C SER A 292 -18.82 -7.12 -13.69
N VAL A 293 -17.93 -6.81 -12.78
CA VAL A 293 -18.03 -7.18 -11.36
C VAL A 293 -18.59 -6.04 -10.50
N HIS A 294 -19.35 -5.15 -11.09
CA HIS A 294 -20.17 -4.14 -10.41
C HIS A 294 -19.41 -3.13 -9.53
N PHE A 295 -18.18 -2.78 -9.91
CA PHE A 295 -17.29 -1.88 -9.17
C PHE A 295 -16.84 -2.38 -7.80
N ASP A 296 -16.85 -3.68 -7.56
CA ASP A 296 -16.56 -4.32 -6.28
C ASP A 296 -15.16 -3.98 -5.76
N ARG A 297 -14.19 -3.86 -6.67
CA ARG A 297 -12.81 -3.56 -6.29
C ARG A 297 -12.52 -2.07 -6.17
N ILE A 298 -13.25 -1.22 -6.88
CA ILE A 298 -13.02 0.24 -6.85
C ILE A 298 -13.79 0.91 -5.74
N LEU A 299 -15.01 0.44 -5.46
CA LEU A 299 -15.90 1.02 -4.47
C LEU A 299 -16.26 0.01 -3.36
N PRO A 300 -15.28 -0.45 -2.57
CA PRO A 300 -15.48 -1.55 -1.62
C PRO A 300 -16.50 -1.23 -0.53
N LEU A 301 -16.66 0.05 -0.13
CA LEU A 301 -17.68 0.43 0.86
C LEU A 301 -19.09 0.30 0.28
N THR A 302 -19.28 0.71 -0.98
CA THR A 302 -20.58 0.59 -1.66
C THR A 302 -20.95 -0.87 -1.81
N ASN A 303 -20.02 -1.69 -2.23
CA ASN A 303 -20.22 -3.12 -2.38
C ASN A 303 -20.55 -3.77 -1.04
N TYR A 304 -19.72 -3.57 -0.01
CA TYR A 304 -19.90 -4.15 1.31
C TYR A 304 -21.23 -3.79 1.96
N PHE A 305 -21.67 -2.52 1.87
CA PHE A 305 -22.89 -2.06 2.55
C PHE A 305 -24.17 -2.21 1.72
N ILE A 306 -24.09 -2.24 0.39
CA ILE A 306 -25.27 -2.16 -0.47
C ILE A 306 -25.48 -3.43 -1.28
N MET A 307 -24.40 -3.99 -1.89
CA MET A 307 -24.53 -5.02 -2.90
C MET A 307 -24.39 -6.45 -2.34
N HIS A 308 -23.38 -6.69 -1.51
CA HIS A 308 -22.98 -8.05 -1.10
C HIS A 308 -22.50 -8.11 0.36
N PRO A 309 -23.37 -7.86 1.34
CA PRO A 309 -22.96 -7.86 2.75
C PRO A 309 -22.49 -9.23 3.26
N ASP A 310 -22.89 -10.34 2.61
CA ASP A 310 -22.65 -11.70 3.07
C ASP A 310 -21.56 -12.46 2.30
N TRP A 311 -20.86 -11.81 1.36
CA TRP A 311 -19.86 -12.49 0.55
C TRP A 311 -18.54 -12.69 1.32
N ASN A 312 -18.07 -13.93 1.33
CA ASN A 312 -16.71 -14.22 1.77
C ASN A 312 -15.71 -13.99 0.62
N LEU A 313 -14.41 -13.92 0.96
CA LEU A 313 -13.36 -13.62 -0.01
C LEU A 313 -13.19 -14.74 -1.06
N ASP A 314 -13.46 -15.97 -0.69
CA ASP A 314 -13.26 -17.13 -1.56
C ASP A 314 -14.42 -17.26 -2.55
N ASP A 315 -15.68 -17.07 -2.10
CA ASP A 315 -16.84 -16.97 -3.00
C ASP A 315 -16.62 -15.89 -4.06
N TYR A 316 -16.06 -14.73 -3.63
CA TYR A 316 -15.74 -13.64 -4.54
C TYR A 316 -14.63 -14.01 -5.54
N ARG A 317 -13.58 -14.72 -5.11
CA ARG A 317 -12.49 -15.20 -5.98
C ARG A 317 -13.00 -16.23 -6.96
N ASP A 318 -13.81 -17.18 -6.51
CA ASP A 318 -14.39 -18.23 -7.32
C ASP A 318 -15.35 -17.66 -8.36
N MET A 319 -16.14 -16.66 -8.00
CA MET A 319 -16.97 -15.95 -8.94
C MET A 319 -16.13 -15.27 -10.03
N ILE A 320 -15.12 -14.51 -9.68
CA ILE A 320 -14.25 -13.86 -10.67
C ILE A 320 -13.53 -14.89 -11.53
N TRP A 321 -13.05 -15.98 -10.94
CA TRP A 321 -12.45 -17.08 -11.67
C TRP A 321 -13.42 -17.68 -12.69
N SER A 322 -14.66 -17.96 -12.28
CA SER A 322 -15.68 -18.55 -13.17
C SER A 322 -16.06 -17.64 -14.34
N TYR A 323 -16.07 -16.32 -14.14
CA TYR A 323 -16.43 -15.35 -15.19
C TYR A 323 -15.26 -14.96 -16.10
N SER A 324 -14.07 -14.77 -15.54
CA SER A 324 -12.92 -14.18 -16.25
C SER A 324 -11.81 -15.18 -16.56
N GLY A 325 -11.81 -16.36 -15.93
CA GLY A 325 -10.68 -17.30 -15.95
C GLY A 325 -9.43 -16.74 -15.23
N MET A 326 -9.58 -15.70 -14.42
CA MET A 326 -8.46 -15.01 -13.78
C MET A 326 -8.39 -15.25 -12.28
N ASN A 327 -7.23 -15.69 -11.81
CA ASN A 327 -6.96 -15.81 -10.38
C ASN A 327 -6.56 -14.45 -9.79
N ILE A 328 -7.51 -13.79 -9.11
CA ILE A 328 -7.24 -12.51 -8.42
C ILE A 328 -6.49 -12.67 -7.09
N GLY A 329 -6.14 -13.88 -6.69
CA GLY A 329 -5.29 -14.14 -5.53
C GLY A 329 -3.80 -13.90 -5.77
N VAL A 330 -3.39 -13.54 -7.01
CA VAL A 330 -2.00 -13.28 -7.42
C VAL A 330 -1.74 -11.78 -7.60
N PHE A 331 -0.47 -11.37 -7.73
CA PHE A 331 -0.14 -9.96 -7.97
C PHE A 331 -0.11 -9.65 -9.46
N PHE A 332 -0.79 -8.58 -9.85
CA PHE A 332 -0.91 -8.11 -11.24
C PHE A 332 -0.99 -6.58 -11.34
N THR A 333 -0.53 -5.86 -10.32
CA THR A 333 -0.61 -4.42 -10.10
C THR A 333 -2.05 -3.89 -9.96
N PHE A 334 -2.17 -2.62 -9.57
CA PHE A 334 -3.48 -1.95 -9.55
C PHE A 334 -4.17 -1.92 -10.93
N LEU A 335 -3.40 -1.99 -12.02
CA LEU A 335 -3.95 -1.99 -13.38
C LEU A 335 -4.75 -3.26 -13.67
N GLY A 336 -4.28 -4.42 -13.20
CA GLY A 336 -5.01 -5.66 -13.37
C GLY A 336 -6.33 -5.68 -12.60
N ASP A 337 -6.37 -5.12 -11.39
CA ASP A 337 -7.61 -4.94 -10.64
C ASP A 337 -8.60 -4.02 -11.36
N LEU A 338 -8.09 -2.89 -11.89
CA LEU A 338 -8.92 -1.98 -12.69
C LEU A 338 -9.42 -2.64 -13.98
N LEU A 339 -8.61 -3.49 -14.60
CA LEU A 339 -8.99 -4.24 -15.79
C LEU A 339 -10.13 -5.23 -15.47
N VAL A 340 -10.01 -5.98 -14.38
CA VAL A 340 -11.02 -6.94 -13.93
C VAL A 340 -12.35 -6.26 -13.64
N ASP A 341 -12.32 -5.10 -12.98
CA ASP A 341 -13.52 -4.41 -12.51
C ASP A 341 -14.18 -3.53 -13.58
N LEU A 342 -13.38 -2.85 -14.40
CA LEU A 342 -13.86 -1.84 -15.35
C LEU A 342 -13.68 -2.22 -16.83
N GLY A 343 -12.96 -3.30 -17.10
CA GLY A 343 -12.54 -3.62 -18.46
C GLY A 343 -11.49 -2.65 -19.02
N TYR A 344 -11.12 -2.86 -20.29
CA TYR A 344 -10.06 -2.06 -20.91
C TYR A 344 -10.36 -0.56 -20.92
N MET A 345 -11.52 -0.15 -21.43
CA MET A 345 -11.88 1.26 -21.54
C MET A 345 -11.99 1.94 -20.16
N GLY A 346 -12.61 1.25 -19.21
CA GLY A 346 -12.75 1.78 -17.85
C GLY A 346 -11.42 1.93 -17.14
N MET A 347 -10.49 0.99 -17.29
CA MET A 347 -9.12 1.09 -16.75
C MET A 347 -8.41 2.33 -17.32
N PHE A 348 -8.47 2.58 -18.63
CA PHE A 348 -7.86 3.77 -19.25
C PHE A 348 -8.50 5.06 -18.73
N ILE A 349 -9.83 5.14 -18.72
CA ILE A 349 -10.56 6.32 -18.24
C ILE A 349 -10.22 6.59 -16.79
N PHE A 350 -10.22 5.56 -15.92
CA PHE A 350 -9.90 5.71 -14.51
C PHE A 350 -8.49 6.27 -14.30
N VAL A 351 -7.48 5.71 -14.97
CA VAL A 351 -6.09 6.18 -14.81
C VAL A 351 -5.90 7.60 -15.34
N ILE A 352 -6.57 7.97 -16.44
CA ILE A 352 -6.55 9.35 -16.95
C ILE A 352 -7.18 10.32 -15.95
N LEU A 353 -8.38 10.03 -15.45
CA LEU A 353 -9.07 10.86 -14.46
C LEU A 353 -8.27 10.97 -13.16
N PHE A 354 -7.69 9.86 -12.69
CA PHE A 354 -6.79 9.83 -11.53
C PHE A 354 -5.57 10.73 -11.75
N SER A 355 -4.94 10.65 -12.93
CA SER A 355 -3.79 11.47 -13.27
C SER A 355 -4.12 12.96 -13.32
N LEU A 356 -5.26 13.31 -13.91
CA LEU A 356 -5.74 14.71 -13.96
C LEU A 356 -6.02 15.25 -12.56
N LEU A 357 -6.74 14.49 -11.72
CA LEU A 357 -7.02 14.85 -10.34
C LEU A 357 -5.72 15.02 -9.53
N SER A 358 -4.82 14.06 -9.62
CA SER A 358 -3.53 14.09 -8.93
C SER A 358 -2.68 15.28 -9.38
N THR A 359 -2.67 15.59 -10.69
CA THR A 359 -1.96 16.75 -11.23
C THR A 359 -2.53 18.05 -10.68
N TRP A 360 -3.87 18.18 -10.66
CA TRP A 360 -4.55 19.36 -10.12
C TRP A 360 -4.21 19.57 -8.63
N VAL A 361 -4.29 18.51 -7.82
CA VAL A 361 -3.97 18.58 -6.38
C VAL A 361 -2.49 18.89 -6.15
N CYS A 362 -1.57 18.24 -6.88
CA CYS A 362 -0.13 18.43 -6.71
C CYS A 362 0.34 19.82 -7.16
N LYS A 363 -0.15 20.32 -8.30
CA LYS A 363 0.19 21.68 -8.77
C LYS A 363 -0.28 22.76 -7.82
N SER A 364 -1.47 22.61 -7.27
CA SER A 364 -2.02 23.58 -6.33
C SER A 364 -1.31 23.58 -4.97
N ALA A 365 -0.43 22.60 -4.69
CA ALA A 365 0.36 22.52 -3.48
C ALA A 365 1.63 23.40 -3.49
N ASN A 366 2.04 23.90 -4.66
CA ASN A 366 3.34 24.60 -4.84
C ASN A 366 3.27 26.11 -4.55
N ASN A 367 2.37 26.59 -3.71
CA ASN A 367 2.24 28.02 -3.44
C ASN A 367 3.22 28.47 -2.34
N GLU A 368 4.11 29.42 -2.69
CA GLU A 368 4.91 30.26 -1.76
C GLU A 368 5.71 29.54 -0.66
N GLY A 369 6.24 28.35 -0.94
CA GLY A 369 7.11 27.63 0.02
C GLY A 369 6.35 27.02 1.21
N THR A 370 5.03 27.10 1.25
CA THR A 370 4.18 26.50 2.28
C THR A 370 3.17 25.52 1.67
N ILE A 371 2.92 24.42 2.37
CA ILE A 371 1.86 23.46 2.01
C ILE A 371 0.90 23.29 3.19
N MET A 372 -0.40 23.33 2.92
CA MET A 372 -1.43 23.06 3.91
C MET A 372 -1.49 21.56 4.24
N LEU A 373 -1.65 21.21 5.52
CA LEU A 373 -1.78 19.83 5.96
C LEU A 373 -2.94 19.09 5.29
N SER A 374 -4.10 19.74 5.15
CA SER A 374 -5.26 19.14 4.47
C SER A 374 -4.94 18.72 3.03
N ARG A 375 -4.18 19.52 2.30
CA ARG A 375 -3.73 19.21 0.94
C ARG A 375 -2.71 18.09 0.91
N LEU A 376 -1.75 18.10 1.85
CA LEU A 376 -0.75 17.05 1.97
C LEU A 376 -1.37 15.69 2.27
N LEU A 377 -2.44 15.65 3.06
CA LEU A 377 -3.22 14.44 3.31
C LEU A 377 -3.91 13.90 2.05
N ILE A 378 -4.50 14.77 1.23
CA ILE A 378 -5.08 14.36 -0.06
C ILE A 378 -4.00 13.81 -0.99
N ILE A 379 -2.84 14.48 -1.05
CA ILE A 379 -1.68 13.98 -1.80
C ILE A 379 -1.27 12.60 -1.30
N LEU A 380 -1.21 12.39 0.01
CA LEU A 380 -0.86 11.09 0.60
C LEU A 380 -1.86 10.00 0.20
N VAL A 381 -3.18 10.27 0.25
CA VAL A 381 -4.20 9.33 -0.21
C VAL A 381 -3.99 8.99 -1.69
N LEU A 382 -3.79 9.98 -2.56
CA LEU A 382 -3.56 9.74 -3.98
C LEU A 382 -2.24 8.98 -4.22
N LEU A 383 -1.16 9.34 -3.51
CA LEU A 383 0.16 8.75 -3.64
C LEU A 383 0.18 7.25 -3.32
N LEU A 384 -0.55 6.84 -2.28
CA LEU A 384 -0.56 5.45 -1.84
C LEU A 384 -1.15 4.50 -2.88
N MET A 385 -2.04 4.96 -3.76
CA MET A 385 -2.62 4.12 -4.81
C MET A 385 -1.56 3.53 -5.75
N PRO A 386 -0.74 4.30 -6.48
CA PRO A 386 0.30 3.73 -7.33
C PRO A 386 1.50 3.21 -6.53
N LEU A 387 1.80 3.74 -5.33
CA LEU A 387 2.92 3.30 -4.51
C LEU A 387 2.71 1.87 -3.99
N GLN A 388 1.54 1.56 -3.45
CA GLN A 388 1.16 0.23 -2.99
C GLN A 388 0.64 -0.66 -4.13
N GLY A 389 0.25 -0.04 -5.21
CA GLY A 389 -0.34 -0.67 -6.39
C GLY A 389 0.61 -1.55 -7.22
N ILE A 390 1.85 -1.72 -6.77
CA ILE A 390 2.81 -2.64 -7.38
C ILE A 390 2.36 -4.11 -7.27
N PHE A 391 1.60 -4.45 -6.24
CA PHE A 391 1.06 -5.78 -6.04
C PHE A 391 -0.38 -5.87 -6.57
N TYR A 392 -1.28 -5.04 -6.03
CA TYR A 392 -2.70 -4.98 -6.39
C TYR A 392 -3.30 -3.61 -6.00
N TYR A 393 -4.51 -3.33 -6.43
CA TYR A 393 -5.23 -2.11 -6.03
C TYR A 393 -5.58 -2.18 -4.54
N SER A 394 -4.74 -1.58 -3.70
CA SER A 394 -4.86 -1.71 -2.24
C SER A 394 -6.18 -1.16 -1.66
N TYR A 395 -6.88 -0.30 -2.41
CA TYR A 395 -8.12 0.35 -1.97
C TYR A 395 -9.37 -0.51 -2.09
N TYR A 396 -9.26 -1.73 -2.62
CA TYR A 396 -10.39 -2.66 -2.67
C TYR A 396 -10.86 -3.14 -1.29
N LYS A 397 -10.06 -3.00 -0.26
CA LYS A 397 -10.40 -3.42 1.11
C LYS A 397 -11.28 -2.40 1.80
N VAL A 398 -12.33 -2.86 2.50
CA VAL A 398 -13.27 -2.01 3.25
C VAL A 398 -12.57 -1.03 4.18
N ASN A 399 -11.54 -1.48 4.90
CA ASN A 399 -10.76 -0.63 5.81
C ASN A 399 -10.01 0.51 5.08
N MET A 400 -9.65 0.33 3.80
CA MET A 400 -9.09 1.40 2.98
C MET A 400 -10.16 2.40 2.56
N GLY A 401 -11.39 1.95 2.38
CA GLY A 401 -12.55 2.83 2.19
C GLY A 401 -12.76 3.75 3.40
N TYR A 402 -12.69 3.20 4.63
CA TYR A 402 -12.72 4.01 5.86
C TYR A 402 -11.57 5.01 5.93
N TYR A 403 -10.37 4.62 5.50
CA TYR A 403 -9.22 5.52 5.41
C TYR A 403 -9.47 6.68 4.44
N ILE A 404 -10.00 6.43 3.24
CA ILE A 404 -10.28 7.48 2.24
C ILE A 404 -11.36 8.44 2.79
N VAL A 405 -12.50 7.91 3.21
CA VAL A 405 -13.62 8.72 3.71
C VAL A 405 -13.21 9.49 4.97
N GLY A 406 -12.55 8.82 5.91
CA GLY A 406 -12.05 9.46 7.13
C GLY A 406 -11.01 10.55 6.85
N SER A 407 -10.12 10.35 5.87
CA SER A 407 -9.16 11.37 5.44
C SER A 407 -9.86 12.58 4.82
N LEU A 408 -10.89 12.38 3.99
CA LEU A 408 -11.67 13.47 3.41
C LEU A 408 -12.43 14.25 4.49
N ILE A 409 -13.09 13.56 5.43
CA ILE A 409 -13.75 14.21 6.58
C ILE A 409 -12.74 15.01 7.40
N TYR A 410 -11.58 14.42 7.67
CA TYR A 410 -10.53 15.10 8.44
C TYR A 410 -9.98 16.33 7.70
N CYS A 411 -9.77 16.26 6.38
CA CYS A 411 -9.40 17.41 5.56
C CYS A 411 -10.47 18.50 5.59
N TRP A 412 -11.75 18.11 5.54
CA TRP A 412 -12.86 19.05 5.68
C TRP A 412 -12.86 19.72 7.06
N MET A 413 -12.66 18.97 8.13
CA MET A 413 -12.55 19.51 9.50
C MET A 413 -11.36 20.47 9.65
N LEU A 414 -10.23 20.19 9.00
CA LEU A 414 -9.06 21.08 9.01
C LEU A 414 -9.35 22.39 8.27
N SER A 415 -10.03 22.34 7.12
CA SER A 415 -10.27 23.51 6.26
C SER A 415 -11.44 24.38 6.73
N HIS A 416 -12.41 23.81 7.47
CA HIS A 416 -13.57 24.58 7.96
C HIS A 416 -13.17 25.40 9.18
N THR A 417 -13.12 26.73 9.01
CA THR A 417 -13.17 27.66 10.15
C THR A 417 -14.60 27.62 10.69
N LEU A 418 -14.78 27.07 11.89
CA LEU A 418 -15.96 27.38 12.67
C LEU A 418 -16.02 28.91 12.74
N LYS A 419 -16.94 29.54 12.01
CA LYS A 419 -17.26 30.94 12.25
C LYS A 419 -17.55 31.02 13.74
N LYS A 420 -16.71 31.74 14.51
CA LYS A 420 -17.04 32.05 15.89
C LYS A 420 -18.39 32.79 15.83
N ALA A 421 -19.42 32.09 16.30
CA ALA A 421 -20.72 32.72 16.55
C ALA A 421 -20.57 33.70 17.69
#